data_b19cff0af27bdcdb34aed16eb26bcf9c
#
_entry.id   b19cff0af27bdcdb34aed16eb26bcf9c
#
_cell.length_a   1.000
_cell.length_b   1.000
_cell.length_c   1.000
_cell.angle_alpha   90.00
_cell.angle_beta   90.00
_cell.angle_gamma   90.00
#
_symmetry.space_group_name_H-M   'P 1'
#
loop_
_entity.id
_entity.type
_entity.pdbx_description
1 polymer ?
#
loop_
_entity_poly.entity_id
_entity_poly.type
_entity_poly.pdbx_seq_one_letter_code
_entity_poly.pdbx_strand_id
1 'polypeptide(L)'
;MPASLSSMLDLLRYMKEGRNEVEEISKAMLVGPEALYGITEELSSIGLVGFETGSLTLPPGGKVRLAIYLRGKGASMHELGGALSWREFEVFAGSALEACGYDVRMNYRLKAPRREIDVVGILSGFGIAIDCKHWRRDVLSRLRPAAMMQKERVQLLLESRRIPGLKEILPALLVLSRTGLLSVEGVPIVPADGLLDFLAGARGCRAQLLELGNPSETPRGLPRHVPVQKVL
;
A
#
# COMPACT_ATOMS: atom_id res chain seq x y z
N MET A 1 0.76 -26.82 16.77
CA MET A 1 1.38 -26.66 15.43
C MET A 1 1.23 -25.21 15.01
N PRO A 2 2.22 -24.59 14.39
CA PRO A 2 2.05 -23.21 13.91
C PRO A 2 0.87 -23.12 12.96
N ALA A 3 0.11 -22.04 13.06
CA ALA A 3 -1.05 -21.81 12.21
C ALA A 3 -0.62 -21.69 10.73
N SER A 4 -1.44 -22.20 9.83
CA SER A 4 -1.15 -22.09 8.40
C SER A 4 -1.35 -20.64 7.93
N LEU A 5 -0.58 -20.21 6.92
CA LEU A 5 -0.75 -18.90 6.31
C LEU A 5 -2.18 -18.70 5.79
N SER A 6 -2.79 -19.75 5.23
CA SER A 6 -4.17 -19.74 4.75
C SER A 6 -5.16 -19.43 5.88
N SER A 7 -5.01 -20.09 7.03
CA SER A 7 -5.88 -19.84 8.20
C SER A 7 -5.74 -18.42 8.73
N MET A 8 -4.53 -17.88 8.74
CA MET A 8 -4.30 -16.48 9.16
C MET A 8 -4.86 -15.48 8.14
N LEU A 9 -4.84 -15.79 6.85
CA LEU A 9 -5.48 -14.97 5.80
C LEU A 9 -7.01 -14.98 5.95
N ASP A 10 -7.60 -16.11 6.29
CA ASP A 10 -9.03 -16.18 6.56
C ASP A 10 -9.38 -15.38 7.81
N LEU A 11 -8.56 -15.46 8.87
CA LEU A 11 -8.72 -14.61 10.04
C LEU A 11 -8.70 -13.12 9.67
N LEU A 12 -7.73 -12.67 8.85
CA LEU A 12 -7.66 -11.29 8.38
C LEU A 12 -8.93 -10.86 7.62
N ARG A 13 -9.56 -11.76 6.86
CA ARG A 13 -10.80 -11.47 6.11
C ARG A 13 -12.01 -11.24 7.02
N TYR A 14 -12.13 -12.03 8.07
CA TYR A 14 -13.33 -12.05 8.89
C TYR A 14 -13.24 -11.15 10.13
N MET A 15 -12.03 -10.87 10.65
CA MET A 15 -11.87 -9.93 11.76
C MET A 15 -12.13 -8.49 11.33
N LYS A 16 -12.79 -7.75 12.23
CA LYS A 16 -12.94 -6.28 12.17
C LYS A 16 -12.12 -5.65 13.28
N GLU A 17 -11.75 -4.39 13.11
CA GLU A 17 -11.15 -3.63 14.20
C GLU A 17 -12.11 -3.53 15.38
N GLY A 18 -11.56 -3.60 16.59
CA GLY A 18 -12.32 -3.72 17.82
C GLY A 18 -12.57 -5.18 18.22
N ARG A 19 -13.64 -5.39 18.99
CA ARG A 19 -14.04 -6.68 19.55
C ARG A 19 -14.71 -7.57 18.52
N ASN A 20 -14.32 -8.84 18.49
CA ASN A 20 -14.87 -9.89 17.62
C ASN A 20 -15.22 -11.09 18.49
N GLU A 21 -16.44 -11.59 18.42
CA GLU A 21 -16.84 -12.77 19.17
C GLU A 21 -16.25 -14.04 18.54
N VAL A 22 -15.66 -14.90 19.37
CA VAL A 22 -15.00 -16.14 18.93
C VAL A 22 -15.97 -17.02 18.16
N GLU A 23 -17.22 -17.13 18.60
CA GLU A 23 -18.25 -17.93 17.93
C GLU A 23 -18.55 -17.44 16.50
N GLU A 24 -18.63 -16.13 16.30
CA GLU A 24 -18.89 -15.53 14.99
C GLU A 24 -17.72 -15.79 14.02
N ILE A 25 -16.48 -15.57 14.48
CA ILE A 25 -15.30 -15.82 13.66
C ILE A 25 -15.12 -17.30 13.36
N SER A 26 -15.28 -18.17 14.37
CA SER A 26 -15.21 -19.63 14.20
C SER A 26 -16.21 -20.12 13.14
N LYS A 27 -17.46 -19.64 13.22
CA LYS A 27 -18.50 -19.96 12.25
C LYS A 27 -18.16 -19.45 10.84
N ALA A 28 -17.67 -18.21 10.73
CA ALA A 28 -17.29 -17.63 9.44
C ALA A 28 -16.12 -18.36 8.78
N MET A 29 -15.14 -18.80 9.57
CA MET A 29 -13.97 -19.56 9.11
C MET A 29 -14.24 -21.06 8.97
N LEU A 30 -15.42 -21.56 9.39
CA LEU A 30 -15.77 -22.99 9.43
C LEU A 30 -14.77 -23.82 10.26
N VAL A 31 -14.30 -23.28 11.39
CA VAL A 31 -13.38 -23.94 12.33
C VAL A 31 -13.99 -23.97 13.73
N GLY A 32 -13.56 -24.92 14.55
CA GLY A 32 -13.95 -24.93 15.97
C GLY A 32 -13.23 -23.82 16.77
N PRO A 33 -13.77 -23.41 17.93
CA PRO A 33 -13.17 -22.39 18.79
C PRO A 33 -11.70 -22.74 19.18
N GLU A 34 -11.43 -24.00 19.49
CA GLU A 34 -10.07 -24.47 19.84
C GLU A 34 -9.07 -24.28 18.70
N ALA A 35 -9.48 -24.56 17.45
CA ALA A 35 -8.65 -24.33 16.28
C ALA A 35 -8.41 -22.82 16.06
N LEU A 36 -9.42 -21.98 16.31
CA LEU A 36 -9.29 -20.54 16.21
C LEU A 36 -8.29 -20.02 17.27
N TYR A 37 -8.32 -20.53 18.47
CA TYR A 37 -7.33 -20.19 19.50
C TYR A 37 -5.90 -20.54 19.06
N GLY A 38 -5.69 -21.73 18.49
CA GLY A 38 -4.40 -22.12 17.94
C GLY A 38 -3.92 -21.21 16.81
N ILE A 39 -4.85 -20.68 15.97
CA ILE A 39 -4.51 -19.74 14.90
C ILE A 39 -4.10 -18.37 15.49
N THR A 40 -4.74 -17.94 16.57
CA THR A 40 -4.53 -16.61 17.17
C THR A 40 -3.41 -16.58 18.21
N GLU A 41 -2.96 -17.72 18.73
CA GLU A 41 -1.92 -17.81 19.74
C GLU A 41 -0.61 -17.10 19.31
N GLU A 42 -0.12 -17.39 18.10
CA GLU A 42 1.07 -16.75 17.53
C GLU A 42 0.86 -15.23 17.40
N LEU A 43 -0.30 -14.80 16.90
CA LEU A 43 -0.62 -13.40 16.71
C LEU A 43 -0.79 -12.64 18.02
N SER A 44 -1.31 -13.31 19.03
CA SER A 44 -1.45 -12.76 20.39
C SER A 44 -0.10 -12.61 21.08
N SER A 45 0.79 -13.59 20.93
CA SER A 45 2.13 -13.54 21.53
C SER A 45 2.98 -12.36 21.05
N ILE A 46 2.72 -11.87 19.84
CA ILE A 46 3.38 -10.69 19.24
C ILE A 46 2.53 -9.42 19.31
N GLY A 47 1.41 -9.46 20.04
CA GLY A 47 0.57 -8.30 20.31
C GLY A 47 -0.25 -7.79 19.11
N LEU A 48 -0.42 -8.59 18.06
CA LEU A 48 -1.26 -8.22 16.90
C LEU A 48 -2.75 -8.43 17.15
N VAL A 49 -3.11 -9.42 17.95
CA VAL A 49 -4.49 -9.75 18.33
C VAL A 49 -4.54 -9.85 19.86
N GLY A 50 -5.47 -9.15 20.47
CA GLY A 50 -5.78 -9.31 21.88
C GLY A 50 -6.74 -10.50 22.08
N PHE A 51 -6.61 -11.15 23.23
CA PHE A 51 -7.47 -12.27 23.61
C PHE A 51 -8.13 -12.00 24.96
N GLU A 52 -9.44 -12.09 25.00
CA GLU A 52 -10.26 -12.07 26.20
C GLU A 52 -11.20 -13.28 26.18
N THR A 53 -11.75 -13.65 27.32
CA THR A 53 -12.65 -14.80 27.43
C THR A 53 -13.81 -14.65 26.43
N GLY A 54 -13.85 -15.53 25.41
CA GLY A 54 -14.91 -15.57 24.39
C GLY A 54 -14.77 -14.53 23.29
N SER A 55 -13.74 -13.67 23.29
CA SER A 55 -13.56 -12.65 22.26
C SER A 55 -12.12 -12.43 21.85
N LEU A 56 -11.94 -11.98 20.61
CA LEU A 56 -10.68 -11.53 20.03
C LEU A 56 -10.75 -10.03 19.78
N THR A 57 -9.70 -9.30 20.10
CA THR A 57 -9.66 -7.85 19.88
C THR A 57 -8.57 -7.53 18.85
N LEU A 58 -8.96 -6.80 17.79
CA LEU A 58 -8.05 -6.25 16.82
C LEU A 58 -7.96 -4.73 17.08
N PRO A 59 -6.81 -4.21 17.53
CA PRO A 59 -6.69 -2.80 17.88
C PRO A 59 -6.80 -1.91 16.63
N PRO A 60 -7.03 -0.59 16.77
CA PRO A 60 -7.04 0.34 15.64
C PRO A 60 -5.77 0.22 14.79
N GLY A 61 -5.92 0.16 13.46
CA GLY A 61 -4.83 -0.14 12.50
C GLY A 61 -4.35 -1.60 12.56
N GLY A 62 -4.94 -2.43 13.40
CA GLY A 62 -4.54 -3.83 13.62
C GLY A 62 -4.68 -4.67 12.36
N LYS A 63 -5.68 -4.38 11.54
CA LYS A 63 -5.90 -5.12 10.29
C LYS A 63 -4.77 -4.89 9.29
N VAL A 64 -4.28 -3.67 9.18
CA VAL A 64 -3.13 -3.34 8.32
C VAL A 64 -1.84 -3.94 8.89
N ARG A 65 -1.63 -3.88 10.21
CA ARG A 65 -0.47 -4.52 10.87
C ARG A 65 -0.47 -6.03 10.67
N LEU A 66 -1.63 -6.68 10.79
CA LEU A 66 -1.77 -8.11 10.50
C LEU A 66 -1.47 -8.40 9.03
N ALA A 67 -1.96 -7.59 8.09
CA ALA A 67 -1.65 -7.74 6.67
C ALA A 67 -0.15 -7.59 6.38
N ILE A 68 0.54 -6.62 6.99
CA ILE A 68 2.00 -6.43 6.87
C ILE A 68 2.73 -7.66 7.43
N TYR A 69 2.31 -8.17 8.58
CA TYR A 69 2.89 -9.39 9.17
C TYR A 69 2.72 -10.60 8.24
N LEU A 70 1.51 -10.81 7.69
CA LEU A 70 1.24 -11.90 6.76
C LEU A 70 2.02 -11.74 5.44
N ARG A 71 2.25 -10.51 4.99
CA ARG A 71 3.14 -10.23 3.86
C ARG A 71 4.56 -10.72 4.14
N GLY A 72 5.09 -10.46 5.33
CA GLY A 72 6.39 -10.99 5.79
C GLY A 72 6.44 -12.52 5.88
N LYS A 73 5.30 -13.18 6.10
CA LYS A 73 5.15 -14.64 6.08
C LYS A 73 4.95 -15.22 4.67
N GLY A 74 4.93 -14.38 3.62
CA GLY A 74 4.84 -14.81 2.23
C GLY A 74 3.46 -14.67 1.57
N ALA A 75 2.47 -14.07 2.25
CA ALA A 75 1.20 -13.76 1.62
C ALA A 75 1.39 -12.82 0.43
N SER A 76 0.70 -13.06 -0.67
CA SER A 76 0.71 -12.16 -1.82
C SER A 76 -0.19 -10.95 -1.56
N MET A 77 0.12 -9.81 -2.22
CA MET A 77 -0.76 -8.64 -2.15
C MET A 77 -2.13 -8.86 -2.79
N HIS A 78 -2.25 -9.83 -3.69
CA HIS A 78 -3.54 -10.24 -4.23
C HIS A 78 -4.45 -10.84 -3.16
N GLU A 79 -3.90 -11.72 -2.31
CA GLU A 79 -4.62 -12.34 -1.20
C GLU A 79 -4.97 -11.31 -0.13
N LEU A 80 -4.00 -10.49 0.27
CA LEU A 80 -4.19 -9.43 1.27
C LEU A 80 -5.18 -8.36 0.80
N GLY A 81 -5.11 -7.95 -0.47
CA GLY A 81 -6.01 -6.95 -1.04
C GLY A 81 -7.47 -7.39 -1.07
N GLY A 82 -7.73 -8.71 -1.13
CA GLY A 82 -9.09 -9.24 -0.98
C GLY A 82 -9.67 -9.10 0.44
N ALA A 83 -8.80 -8.93 1.44
CA ALA A 83 -9.17 -8.82 2.86
C ALA A 83 -9.16 -7.38 3.37
N LEU A 84 -8.45 -6.47 2.72
CA LEU A 84 -8.37 -5.05 3.08
C LEU A 84 -9.47 -4.25 2.36
N SER A 85 -10.05 -3.28 3.04
CA SER A 85 -10.84 -2.22 2.43
C SER A 85 -9.93 -1.22 1.68
N TRP A 86 -10.51 -0.35 0.84
CA TRP A 86 -9.76 0.69 0.16
C TRP A 86 -9.05 1.65 1.15
N ARG A 87 -9.68 1.97 2.28
CA ARG A 87 -9.07 2.80 3.34
C ARG A 87 -7.90 2.11 4.03
N GLU A 88 -8.02 0.82 4.31
CA GLU A 88 -6.93 0.02 4.87
C GLU A 88 -5.77 -0.10 3.88
N PHE A 89 -6.06 -0.13 2.58
CA PHE A 89 -5.03 -0.13 1.54
C PHE A 89 -4.28 1.22 1.46
N GLU A 90 -4.98 2.35 1.66
CA GLU A 90 -4.32 3.65 1.80
C GLU A 90 -3.43 3.70 3.05
N VAL A 91 -3.91 3.20 4.19
CA VAL A 91 -3.11 3.10 5.42
C VAL A 91 -1.89 2.22 5.21
N PHE A 92 -2.02 1.11 4.50
CA PHE A 92 -0.89 0.24 4.11
C PHE A 92 0.16 1.03 3.31
N ALA A 93 -0.27 1.83 2.33
CA ALA A 93 0.63 2.69 1.54
C ALA A 93 1.34 3.74 2.40
N GLY A 94 0.61 4.37 3.33
CA GLY A 94 1.16 5.32 4.30
C GLY A 94 2.21 4.67 5.19
N SER A 95 1.92 3.50 5.77
CA SER A 95 2.85 2.76 6.63
C SER A 95 4.13 2.35 5.89
N ALA A 96 4.04 2.01 4.60
CA ALA A 96 5.22 1.71 3.79
C ALA A 96 6.11 2.96 3.59
N LEU A 97 5.50 4.13 3.35
CA LEU A 97 6.24 5.40 3.27
C LEU A 97 6.89 5.75 4.60
N GLU A 98 6.18 5.63 5.73
CA GLU A 98 6.73 5.86 7.08
C GLU A 98 7.92 4.94 7.36
N ALA A 99 7.82 3.66 7.04
CA ALA A 99 8.92 2.69 7.18
C ALA A 99 10.16 3.07 6.34
N CYS A 100 9.96 3.78 5.21
CA CYS A 100 11.04 4.34 4.39
C CYS A 100 11.52 5.74 4.86
N GLY A 101 11.02 6.23 6.00
CA GLY A 101 11.45 7.49 6.63
C GLY A 101 10.78 8.76 6.07
N TYR A 102 9.67 8.63 5.34
CA TYR A 102 8.90 9.79 4.87
C TYR A 102 8.00 10.34 5.98
N ASP A 103 7.86 11.67 6.05
CA ASP A 103 6.76 12.35 6.76
C ASP A 103 5.49 12.16 5.95
N VAL A 104 4.49 11.46 6.52
CA VAL A 104 3.31 11.01 5.78
C VAL A 104 2.09 11.85 6.13
N ARG A 105 1.34 12.23 5.12
CA ARG A 105 0.06 12.91 5.22
C ARG A 105 -0.99 12.13 4.46
N MET A 106 -1.97 11.64 5.21
CA MET A 106 -3.11 10.91 4.66
C MET A 106 -4.22 11.87 4.25
N ASN A 107 -4.94 11.52 3.18
CA ASN A 107 -6.12 12.25 2.70
C ASN A 107 -5.85 13.77 2.57
N TYR A 108 -4.75 14.11 1.90
CA TYR A 108 -4.33 15.50 1.78
C TYR A 108 -5.27 16.30 0.90
N ARG A 109 -5.90 17.34 1.48
CA ARG A 109 -6.92 18.14 0.79
C ARG A 109 -6.38 19.45 0.24
N LEU A 110 -6.53 19.62 -1.07
CA LEU A 110 -6.36 20.88 -1.78
C LEU A 110 -7.67 21.68 -1.71
N LYS A 111 -7.59 22.99 -1.55
CA LYS A 111 -8.80 23.82 -1.35
C LYS A 111 -9.37 24.39 -2.64
N ALA A 112 -8.50 24.75 -3.59
CA ALA A 112 -8.92 25.41 -4.82
C ALA A 112 -8.03 24.98 -6.01
N PRO A 113 -8.52 24.17 -6.95
CA PRO A 113 -9.79 23.44 -6.89
C PRO A 113 -9.77 22.38 -5.78
N ARG A 114 -10.96 22.00 -5.32
CA ARG A 114 -11.07 20.96 -4.27
C ARG A 114 -10.66 19.61 -4.86
N ARG A 115 -9.55 19.09 -4.38
CA ARG A 115 -8.99 17.77 -4.73
C ARG A 115 -8.47 17.10 -3.47
N GLU A 116 -8.35 15.79 -3.53
CA GLU A 116 -7.77 14.98 -2.45
C GLU A 116 -6.70 14.07 -3.03
N ILE A 117 -5.57 13.94 -2.32
CA ILE A 117 -4.50 12.97 -2.60
C ILE A 117 -4.50 11.98 -1.46
N ASP A 118 -4.60 10.69 -1.77
CA ASP A 118 -4.80 9.66 -0.75
C ASP A 118 -3.62 9.62 0.24
N VAL A 119 -2.39 9.61 -0.28
CA VAL A 119 -1.18 9.59 0.55
C VAL A 119 -0.11 10.50 -0.03
N VAL A 120 0.47 11.37 0.80
CA VAL A 120 1.63 12.21 0.44
C VAL A 120 2.75 11.91 1.42
N GLY A 121 3.86 11.38 0.93
CA GLY A 121 5.09 11.20 1.70
C GLY A 121 6.12 12.26 1.33
N ILE A 122 6.83 12.82 2.34
CA ILE A 122 7.82 13.88 2.15
C ILE A 122 9.11 13.47 2.85
N LEU A 123 10.23 13.58 2.13
CA LEU A 123 11.54 13.27 2.68
C LEU A 123 12.60 14.24 2.09
N SER A 124 13.15 15.10 2.93
CA SER A 124 14.24 16.05 2.56
C SER A 124 13.92 16.88 1.30
N GLY A 125 12.69 17.41 1.22
CA GLY A 125 12.27 18.30 0.11
C GLY A 125 11.80 17.56 -1.15
N PHE A 126 11.89 16.24 -1.19
CA PHE A 126 11.31 15.38 -2.22
C PHE A 126 10.02 14.73 -1.70
N GLY A 127 8.97 14.73 -2.50
CA GLY A 127 7.70 14.11 -2.16
C GLY A 127 7.34 12.96 -3.10
N ILE A 128 6.50 12.07 -2.60
CA ILE A 128 5.78 11.07 -3.39
C ILE A 128 4.30 11.23 -3.07
N ALA A 129 3.47 11.39 -4.11
CA ALA A 129 2.01 11.43 -3.99
C ALA A 129 1.43 10.17 -4.59
N ILE A 130 0.81 9.36 -3.75
CA ILE A 130 0.22 8.09 -4.15
C ILE A 130 -1.29 8.23 -4.22
N ASP A 131 -1.87 7.81 -5.34
CA ASP A 131 -3.30 7.58 -5.52
C ASP A 131 -3.54 6.06 -5.51
N CYS A 132 -4.30 5.57 -4.53
CA CYS A 132 -4.48 4.15 -4.25
C CYS A 132 -5.65 3.59 -5.06
N LYS A 133 -5.39 2.59 -5.89
CA LYS A 133 -6.40 1.94 -6.74
C LYS A 133 -6.63 0.51 -6.28
N HIS A 134 -7.61 0.34 -5.41
CA HIS A 134 -8.03 -0.96 -4.87
C HIS A 134 -8.90 -1.72 -5.89
N TRP A 135 -8.42 -1.84 -7.15
CA TRP A 135 -9.15 -2.55 -8.20
C TRP A 135 -8.65 -3.99 -8.31
N ARG A 136 -9.59 -4.93 -8.44
CA ARG A 136 -9.25 -6.36 -8.66
C ARG A 136 -8.76 -6.64 -10.07
N ARG A 137 -9.09 -5.78 -11.04
CA ARG A 137 -8.65 -5.86 -12.43
C ARG A 137 -8.34 -4.45 -12.91
N ASP A 138 -7.12 -4.26 -13.37
CA ASP A 138 -6.68 -2.99 -13.92
C ASP A 138 -6.92 -2.99 -15.42
N VAL A 139 -7.62 -1.97 -15.89
CA VAL A 139 -7.89 -1.75 -17.30
C VAL A 139 -7.26 -0.42 -17.69
N LEU A 140 -6.48 -0.40 -18.77
CA LEU A 140 -5.79 0.81 -19.28
C LEU A 140 -6.74 2.01 -19.38
N SER A 141 -8.00 1.78 -19.79
CA SER A 141 -9.02 2.83 -19.87
C SER A 141 -9.33 3.52 -18.55
N ARG A 142 -9.05 2.87 -17.41
CA ARG A 142 -9.20 3.45 -16.06
C ARG A 142 -7.90 4.06 -15.55
N LEU A 143 -6.76 3.47 -15.88
CA LEU A 143 -5.44 3.94 -15.44
C LEU A 143 -5.10 5.29 -16.05
N ARG A 144 -5.39 5.50 -17.33
CA ARG A 144 -5.08 6.76 -18.03
C ARG A 144 -5.76 8.00 -17.41
N PRO A 145 -7.08 8.04 -17.18
CA PRO A 145 -7.71 9.15 -16.47
C PRO A 145 -7.19 9.34 -15.05
N ALA A 146 -6.94 8.25 -14.31
CA ALA A 146 -6.40 8.32 -12.97
C ALA A 146 -4.99 8.94 -12.94
N ALA A 147 -4.11 8.56 -13.87
CA ALA A 147 -2.77 9.11 -14.00
C ALA A 147 -2.81 10.61 -14.32
N MET A 148 -3.65 11.03 -15.26
CA MET A 148 -3.82 12.45 -15.60
C MET A 148 -4.33 13.26 -14.40
N MET A 149 -5.33 12.75 -13.69
CA MET A 149 -5.84 13.40 -12.47
C MET A 149 -4.77 13.48 -11.37
N GLN A 150 -3.95 12.46 -11.22
CA GLN A 150 -2.87 12.46 -10.23
C GLN A 150 -1.78 13.48 -10.58
N LYS A 151 -1.43 13.63 -11.85
CA LYS A 151 -0.52 14.71 -12.31
C LYS A 151 -1.09 16.10 -11.97
N GLU A 152 -2.37 16.34 -12.28
CA GLU A 152 -3.05 17.60 -11.95
C GLU A 152 -2.98 17.89 -10.45
N ARG A 153 -3.30 16.90 -9.60
CA ARG A 153 -3.25 17.04 -8.14
C ARG A 153 -1.87 17.41 -7.63
N VAL A 154 -0.84 16.74 -8.16
CA VAL A 154 0.56 16.99 -7.79
C VAL A 154 1.00 18.39 -8.20
N GLN A 155 0.66 18.84 -9.40
CA GLN A 155 0.95 20.19 -9.86
C GLN A 155 0.28 21.24 -8.96
N LEU A 156 -1.01 21.08 -8.66
CA LEU A 156 -1.74 21.96 -7.75
C LEU A 156 -1.14 21.97 -6.33
N LEU A 157 -0.63 20.83 -5.85
CA LEU A 157 0.03 20.74 -4.56
C LEU A 157 1.32 21.56 -4.56
N LEU A 158 2.17 21.44 -5.56
CA LEU A 158 3.41 22.23 -5.70
C LEU A 158 3.12 23.73 -5.79
N GLU A 159 2.18 24.12 -6.63
CA GLU A 159 1.78 25.52 -6.83
C GLU A 159 1.22 26.14 -5.55
N SER A 160 0.55 25.33 -4.72
CA SER A 160 -0.04 25.80 -3.46
C SER A 160 0.98 26.26 -2.43
N ARG A 161 2.24 25.82 -2.52
CA ARG A 161 3.35 26.07 -1.58
C ARG A 161 3.00 25.81 -0.11
N ARG A 162 1.98 24.97 0.16
CA ARG A 162 1.48 24.70 1.52
C ARG A 162 2.35 23.76 2.33
N ILE A 163 3.24 23.03 1.68
CA ILE A 163 4.19 22.15 2.34
C ILE A 163 5.56 22.86 2.32
N PRO A 164 6.01 23.38 3.45
CA PRO A 164 7.30 24.08 3.52
C PRO A 164 8.45 23.15 3.12
N GLY A 165 9.34 23.65 2.27
CA GLY A 165 10.52 22.91 1.85
C GLY A 165 10.27 21.81 0.80
N LEU A 166 9.04 21.54 0.39
CA LEU A 166 8.75 20.65 -0.72
C LEU A 166 9.18 21.30 -2.05
N LYS A 167 10.16 20.72 -2.71
CA LYS A 167 10.71 21.22 -3.97
C LYS A 167 10.17 20.47 -5.18
N GLU A 168 9.92 19.19 -5.00
CA GLU A 168 9.52 18.28 -6.04
C GLU A 168 8.64 17.17 -5.47
N ILE A 169 7.77 16.63 -6.31
CA ILE A 169 6.89 15.54 -5.91
C ILE A 169 6.63 14.64 -7.11
N LEU A 170 6.79 13.34 -6.89
CA LEU A 170 6.55 12.29 -7.87
C LEU A 170 5.09 11.80 -7.73
N PRO A 171 4.25 11.91 -8.78
CA PRO A 171 2.95 11.24 -8.78
C PRO A 171 3.15 9.74 -8.97
N ALA A 172 2.34 8.92 -8.30
CA ALA A 172 2.29 7.48 -8.50
C ALA A 172 0.86 6.94 -8.36
N LEU A 173 0.55 5.87 -9.08
CA LEU A 173 -0.66 5.08 -8.86
C LEU A 173 -0.24 3.75 -8.21
N LEU A 174 -0.77 3.47 -7.04
CA LEU A 174 -0.59 2.19 -6.35
C LEU A 174 -1.75 1.27 -6.71
N VAL A 175 -1.44 0.09 -7.26
CA VAL A 175 -2.42 -0.92 -7.67
C VAL A 175 -2.20 -2.23 -6.92
N LEU A 176 -3.26 -3.03 -6.72
CA LEU A 176 -3.16 -4.29 -5.98
C LEU A 176 -2.26 -5.30 -6.67
N SER A 177 -2.37 -5.42 -7.98
CA SER A 177 -1.71 -6.47 -8.76
C SER A 177 -0.87 -5.88 -9.89
N ARG A 178 0.06 -6.66 -10.42
CA ARG A 178 0.87 -6.27 -11.57
C ARG A 178 0.00 -6.14 -12.82
N THR A 179 0.10 -5.01 -13.50
CA THR A 179 -0.65 -4.70 -14.72
C THR A 179 0.13 -4.99 -16.01
N GLY A 180 1.42 -5.28 -15.90
CA GLY A 180 2.35 -5.32 -17.04
C GLY A 180 2.78 -3.92 -17.53
N LEU A 181 2.19 -2.85 -17.01
CA LEU A 181 2.55 -1.47 -17.34
C LEU A 181 3.44 -0.89 -16.24
N LEU A 182 4.54 -0.25 -16.63
CA LEU A 182 5.45 0.43 -15.71
C LEU A 182 5.00 1.87 -15.45
N SER A 183 4.42 2.51 -16.44
CA SER A 183 3.89 3.87 -16.33
C SER A 183 2.75 4.12 -17.32
N VAL A 184 1.92 5.11 -17.03
CA VAL A 184 0.89 5.63 -17.93
C VAL A 184 0.94 7.15 -17.84
N GLU A 185 1.00 7.84 -18.98
CA GLU A 185 1.12 9.31 -19.05
C GLU A 185 2.31 9.85 -18.21
N GLY A 186 3.40 9.07 -18.09
CA GLY A 186 4.55 9.41 -17.25
C GLY A 186 4.32 9.29 -15.74
N VAL A 187 3.19 8.69 -15.31
CA VAL A 187 2.93 8.36 -13.91
C VAL A 187 3.26 6.89 -13.68
N PRO A 188 4.18 6.56 -12.76
CA PRO A 188 4.47 5.18 -12.41
C PRO A 188 3.23 4.42 -11.95
N ILE A 189 3.07 3.20 -12.44
CA ILE A 189 2.08 2.23 -11.97
C ILE A 189 2.80 1.24 -11.08
N VAL A 190 2.59 1.39 -9.79
CA VAL A 190 3.31 0.64 -8.75
C VAL A 190 2.42 -0.49 -8.25
N PRO A 191 2.75 -1.76 -8.52
CA PRO A 191 2.05 -2.87 -7.87
C PRO A 191 2.41 -2.89 -6.39
N ALA A 192 1.46 -3.22 -5.53
CA ALA A 192 1.67 -3.20 -4.08
C ALA A 192 2.79 -4.15 -3.61
N ASP A 193 3.03 -5.24 -4.34
CA ASP A 193 4.19 -6.13 -4.10
C ASP A 193 5.55 -5.45 -4.33
N GLY A 194 5.60 -4.44 -5.19
CA GLY A 194 6.80 -3.69 -5.55
C GLY A 194 6.91 -2.32 -4.87
N LEU A 195 6.01 -2.00 -3.93
CA LEU A 195 5.96 -0.66 -3.33
C LEU A 195 7.26 -0.30 -2.61
N LEU A 196 7.82 -1.19 -1.79
CA LEU A 196 9.07 -0.91 -1.05
C LEU A 196 10.26 -0.73 -1.99
N ASP A 197 10.37 -1.55 -3.03
CA ASP A 197 11.43 -1.42 -4.05
C ASP A 197 11.30 -0.10 -4.81
N PHE A 198 10.07 0.28 -5.16
CA PHE A 198 9.78 1.56 -5.78
C PHE A 198 10.19 2.73 -4.86
N LEU A 199 9.82 2.70 -3.58
CA LEU A 199 10.16 3.75 -2.62
C LEU A 199 11.68 3.87 -2.40
N ALA A 200 12.39 2.74 -2.32
CA ALA A 200 13.85 2.71 -2.22
C ALA A 200 14.52 3.29 -3.48
N GLY A 201 13.98 2.98 -4.66
CA GLY A 201 14.50 3.45 -5.95
C GLY A 201 14.06 4.86 -6.34
N ALA A 202 12.96 5.36 -5.83
CA ALA A 202 12.31 6.60 -6.30
C ALA A 202 13.22 7.84 -6.25
N ARG A 203 14.17 7.89 -5.32
CA ARG A 203 15.19 8.95 -5.24
C ARG A 203 16.27 8.81 -6.28
N GLY A 204 16.72 7.58 -6.57
CA GLY A 204 17.79 7.30 -7.51
C GLY A 204 17.33 7.35 -8.98
N CYS A 205 16.09 6.94 -9.24
CA CYS A 205 15.52 6.88 -10.59
C CYS A 205 14.76 8.15 -10.99
N ARG A 206 14.81 9.21 -10.19
CA ARG A 206 14.07 10.46 -10.38
C ARG A 206 14.28 11.05 -11.79
N ALA A 207 15.50 11.16 -12.26
CA ALA A 207 15.82 11.68 -13.59
C ALA A 207 15.16 10.82 -14.68
N GLN A 208 15.25 9.51 -14.59
CA GLN A 208 14.70 8.57 -15.57
C GLN A 208 13.15 8.57 -15.57
N LEU A 209 12.50 8.74 -14.40
CA LEU A 209 11.04 8.81 -14.30
C LEU A 209 10.47 10.12 -14.87
N LEU A 210 11.22 11.22 -14.76
CA LEU A 210 10.87 12.51 -15.38
C LEU A 210 11.08 12.49 -16.90
N GLU A 211 12.08 11.77 -17.40
CA GLU A 211 12.32 11.58 -18.83
C GLU A 211 11.26 10.72 -19.50
N LEU A 212 10.73 9.69 -18.80
CA LEU A 212 9.60 8.87 -19.28
C LEU A 212 8.30 9.68 -19.44
N GLY A 213 8.21 10.86 -18.82
CA GLY A 213 7.07 11.78 -18.92
C GLY A 213 7.10 12.70 -20.15
N ASN A 214 8.18 12.69 -20.93
CA ASN A 214 8.32 13.55 -22.10
C ASN A 214 7.96 12.78 -23.40
N PRO A 215 6.82 13.04 -24.05
CA PRO A 215 6.33 12.23 -25.16
C PRO A 215 7.15 12.37 -26.47
N SER A 216 8.25 13.08 -26.47
CA SER A 216 9.03 13.36 -27.69
C SER A 216 10.23 12.45 -27.94
N GLU A 217 10.56 11.52 -27.04
CA GLU A 217 11.68 10.60 -27.28
C GLU A 217 11.35 9.15 -26.93
N THR A 218 11.32 8.30 -27.94
CA THR A 218 11.28 6.85 -27.81
C THR A 218 12.62 6.38 -27.26
N PRO A 219 12.72 5.79 -26.05
CA PRO A 219 14.02 5.35 -25.53
C PRO A 219 14.57 4.17 -26.34
N ARG A 220 15.71 4.33 -26.92
CA ARG A 220 16.53 3.21 -27.43
C ARG A 220 17.18 2.51 -26.23
N GLY A 221 16.72 1.29 -25.95
CA GLY A 221 17.48 0.29 -25.18
C GLY A 221 17.50 0.50 -23.67
N LEU A 222 16.56 -0.13 -22.96
CA LEU A 222 16.66 -0.39 -21.52
C LEU A 222 17.81 -1.37 -21.26
N PRO A 223 18.74 -1.09 -20.32
CA PRO A 223 19.69 -2.09 -19.86
C PRO A 223 18.94 -3.19 -19.08
N ARG A 224 19.08 -4.42 -19.54
CA ARG A 224 18.64 -5.61 -18.83
C ARG A 224 19.60 -5.83 -17.65
N HIS A 225 19.04 -5.93 -16.43
CA HIS A 225 19.73 -6.26 -15.18
C HIS A 225 20.61 -5.18 -14.51
N VAL A 226 20.04 -4.61 -13.44
CA VAL A 226 20.83 -4.12 -12.30
C VAL A 226 20.87 -5.27 -11.28
N PRO A 227 22.06 -5.76 -10.88
CA PRO A 227 22.15 -6.82 -9.87
C PRO A 227 21.82 -6.26 -8.48
N VAL A 228 20.85 -6.89 -7.80
CA VAL A 228 20.57 -6.66 -6.38
C VAL A 228 21.75 -7.23 -5.58
N GLN A 229 22.60 -6.37 -5.05
CA GLN A 229 23.53 -6.78 -3.99
C GLN A 229 22.71 -7.07 -2.72
N LYS A 230 22.84 -8.32 -2.26
CA LYS A 230 22.37 -8.78 -0.95
C LYS A 230 23.00 -7.91 0.14
N VAL A 231 22.17 -7.23 0.93
CA VAL A 231 22.56 -6.73 2.23
C VAL A 231 21.99 -7.73 3.24
N LEU A 232 22.90 -8.38 3.96
CA LEU A 232 22.67 -9.26 5.09
C LEU A 232 22.07 -8.47 6.27
#